data_e93017d3bf9f78ef35e94638367286bd
#
_entry.id   e93017d3bf9f78ef35e94638367286bd
#
_cell.length_a   1.000
_cell.length_b   1.000
_cell.length_c   1.000
_cell.angle_alpha   90.00
_cell.angle_beta   90.00
_cell.angle_gamma   90.00
#
_symmetry.space_group_name_H-M   'P 1'
#
loop_
_entity.id
_entity.type
_entity.pdbx_description
1 polymer ?
#
loop_
_entity_poly.entity_id
_entity_poly.type
_entity_poly.pdbx_seq_one_letter_code
_entity_poly.pdbx_strand_id
1 'polypeptide(L)'
;MKGPQWIQDTCRIFGVDDMEKVSAYCRENWGSEVRHVLETADNACEDRFVFDFPWDMERTWKPMHFIGEIDWSLIPWGDREFLWQFNRHRFLPCLAQAYRMTGKEKYAENYVRLMEAWSDRAEAGENIARQCGRHRCLLWRRAWRLTKASWTRRSDA
;
A
#
# COMPACT_ATOMS: atom_id res chain seq x y z
N MET A 1 -13.89 5.10 14.15
CA MET A 1 -14.86 5.24 13.03
C MET A 1 -15.13 3.87 12.41
N LYS A 2 -16.40 3.48 12.25
CA LYS A 2 -16.72 2.21 11.57
C LYS A 2 -16.60 2.44 10.06
N GLY A 3 -15.80 1.66 9.37
CA GLY A 3 -15.65 1.71 7.89
C GLY A 3 -16.98 1.42 7.15
N PRO A 4 -17.00 1.55 5.80
CA PRO A 4 -18.16 1.21 4.99
C PRO A 4 -18.69 -0.19 5.28
N GLN A 5 -20.01 -0.38 5.17
CA GLN A 5 -20.67 -1.65 5.50
C GLN A 5 -20.07 -2.83 4.72
N TRP A 6 -19.74 -2.64 3.44
CA TRP A 6 -19.14 -3.70 2.61
C TRP A 6 -17.75 -4.15 3.11
N ILE A 7 -16.96 -3.25 3.74
CA ILE A 7 -15.69 -3.63 4.39
C ILE A 7 -15.98 -4.48 5.62
N GLN A 8 -16.98 -4.10 6.41
CA GLN A 8 -17.38 -4.87 7.59
C GLN A 8 -17.88 -6.26 7.20
N ASP A 9 -18.69 -6.36 6.12
CA ASP A 9 -19.21 -7.60 5.61
C ASP A 9 -18.08 -8.49 5.05
N THR A 10 -17.09 -7.90 4.36
CA THR A 10 -15.89 -8.60 3.88
C THR A 10 -15.06 -9.13 5.06
N CYS A 11 -14.86 -8.33 6.11
CA CYS A 11 -14.16 -8.77 7.32
C CYS A 11 -14.87 -9.95 7.99
N ARG A 12 -16.22 -9.96 8.03
CA ARG A 12 -17.01 -11.10 8.55
C ARG A 12 -16.79 -12.37 7.74
N ILE A 13 -16.74 -12.28 6.41
CA ILE A 13 -16.47 -13.44 5.53
C ILE A 13 -15.11 -14.08 5.88
N PHE A 14 -14.11 -13.29 6.22
CA PHE A 14 -12.79 -13.76 6.62
C PHE A 14 -12.65 -14.00 8.14
N GLY A 15 -13.73 -13.89 8.92
CA GLY A 15 -13.73 -14.15 10.36
C GLY A 15 -12.91 -13.13 11.18
N VAL A 16 -12.69 -11.92 10.66
CA VAL A 16 -11.91 -10.86 11.33
C VAL A 16 -12.88 -9.81 11.88
N ASP A 17 -13.53 -10.14 12.99
CA ASP A 17 -14.53 -9.25 13.60
C ASP A 17 -13.90 -8.16 14.48
N ASP A 18 -12.68 -8.39 15.00
CA ASP A 18 -12.02 -7.52 15.97
C ASP A 18 -10.55 -7.26 15.56
N MET A 19 -10.35 -6.22 14.75
CA MET A 19 -9.02 -5.82 14.29
C MET A 19 -8.10 -5.34 15.42
N GLU A 20 -8.65 -4.88 16.53
CA GLU A 20 -7.85 -4.46 17.68
C GLU A 20 -7.22 -5.67 18.36
N LYS A 21 -7.99 -6.74 18.58
CA LYS A 21 -7.46 -8.00 19.11
C LYS A 21 -6.42 -8.61 18.17
N VAL A 22 -6.67 -8.61 16.85
CA VAL A 22 -5.69 -9.09 15.87
C VAL A 22 -4.40 -8.27 15.94
N SER A 23 -4.50 -6.95 16.02
CA SER A 23 -3.32 -6.08 16.13
C SER A 23 -2.55 -6.30 17.45
N ALA A 24 -3.27 -6.51 18.55
CA ALA A 24 -2.64 -6.84 19.84
C ALA A 24 -1.91 -8.18 19.78
N TYR A 25 -2.57 -9.22 19.25
CA TYR A 25 -1.98 -10.55 19.05
C TYR A 25 -0.72 -10.50 18.17
N CYS A 26 -0.75 -9.76 17.07
CA CYS A 26 0.42 -9.61 16.20
C CYS A 26 1.59 -8.93 16.94
N ARG A 27 1.31 -7.89 17.71
CA ARG A 27 2.37 -7.20 18.51
C ARG A 27 2.99 -8.12 19.54
N GLU A 28 2.21 -8.97 20.15
CA GLU A 28 2.65 -9.88 21.20
C GLU A 28 3.45 -11.08 20.65
N ASN A 29 3.00 -11.66 19.56
CA ASN A 29 3.51 -12.94 19.05
C ASN A 29 4.45 -12.80 17.84
N TRP A 30 4.37 -11.68 17.07
CA TRP A 30 5.11 -11.46 15.82
C TRP A 30 5.76 -10.07 15.81
N GLY A 31 6.48 -9.75 16.89
CA GLY A 31 7.07 -8.43 17.06
C GLY A 31 8.09 -8.02 16.00
N SER A 32 8.83 -8.99 15.43
CA SER A 32 9.77 -8.75 14.31
C SER A 32 9.05 -8.35 13.03
N GLU A 33 8.00 -9.08 12.69
CA GLU A 33 7.17 -8.84 11.52
C GLU A 33 6.41 -7.52 11.62
N VAL A 34 5.88 -7.22 12.81
CA VAL A 34 5.23 -5.93 13.09
C VAL A 34 6.23 -4.78 12.91
N ARG A 35 7.46 -4.92 13.41
CA ARG A 35 8.51 -3.92 13.23
C ARG A 35 8.81 -3.71 11.75
N HIS A 36 9.01 -4.78 10.99
CA HIS A 36 9.27 -4.71 9.55
C HIS A 36 8.14 -4.02 8.78
N VAL A 37 6.87 -4.31 9.12
CA VAL A 37 5.70 -3.63 8.54
C VAL A 37 5.74 -2.14 8.84
N LEU A 38 6.04 -1.75 10.08
CA LEU A 38 6.11 -0.34 10.47
C LEU A 38 7.27 0.39 9.79
N GLU A 39 8.45 -0.23 9.72
CA GLU A 39 9.62 0.31 9.01
C GLU A 39 9.34 0.51 7.52
N THR A 40 8.70 -0.47 6.87
CA THR A 40 8.28 -0.37 5.46
C THR A 40 7.28 0.78 5.27
N ALA A 41 6.32 0.92 6.19
CA ALA A 41 5.33 2.00 6.13
C ALA A 41 5.97 3.38 6.36
N ASP A 42 6.88 3.50 7.30
CA ASP A 42 7.62 4.75 7.57
C ASP A 42 8.48 5.14 6.37
N ASN A 43 9.20 4.19 5.78
CA ASN A 43 9.96 4.41 4.55
C ASN A 43 9.06 4.88 3.40
N ALA A 44 7.90 4.26 3.21
CA ALA A 44 6.95 4.67 2.16
C ALA A 44 6.39 6.09 2.38
N CYS A 45 6.24 6.52 3.64
CA CYS A 45 5.86 7.91 3.96
C CYS A 45 6.93 8.92 3.54
N GLU A 46 8.20 8.49 3.44
CA GLU A 46 9.34 9.30 3.00
C GLU A 46 9.72 9.06 1.53
N ASP A 47 8.85 8.43 0.74
CA ASP A 47 9.11 8.04 -0.65
C ASP A 47 10.37 7.18 -0.83
N ARG A 48 10.69 6.40 0.19
CA ARG A 48 11.79 5.44 0.19
C ARG A 48 11.25 4.03 0.09
N PHE A 49 11.74 3.25 -0.88
CA PHE A 49 11.25 1.92 -1.19
C PHE A 49 12.39 0.91 -1.22
N VAL A 50 12.20 -0.19 -0.50
CA VAL A 50 13.04 -1.38 -0.52
C VAL A 50 12.11 -2.60 -0.46
N PHE A 51 12.48 -3.68 -1.14
CA PHE A 51 11.66 -4.89 -1.23
C PHE A 51 12.49 -6.08 -0.73
N ASP A 52 12.50 -6.26 0.58
CA ASP A 52 13.34 -7.22 1.30
C ASP A 52 12.53 -8.13 2.24
N PHE A 53 11.22 -8.30 1.97
CA PHE A 53 10.39 -9.17 2.78
C PHE A 53 10.97 -10.60 2.86
N PRO A 54 11.03 -11.20 4.04
CA PRO A 54 11.66 -12.51 4.25
C PRO A 54 11.08 -13.65 3.41
N TRP A 55 9.81 -13.53 3.03
CA TRP A 55 9.08 -14.50 2.21
C TRP A 55 9.15 -14.24 0.70
N ASP A 56 9.76 -13.12 0.27
CA ASP A 56 9.94 -12.85 -1.14
C ASP A 56 11.12 -13.69 -1.70
N MET A 57 10.87 -14.39 -2.80
CA MET A 57 11.93 -15.14 -3.50
C MET A 57 12.93 -14.19 -4.16
N GLU A 58 12.44 -13.09 -4.68
CA GLU A 58 13.22 -12.05 -5.36
C GLU A 58 13.15 -10.77 -4.54
N ARG A 59 14.31 -10.28 -4.11
CA ARG A 59 14.46 -9.14 -3.21
C ARG A 59 15.34 -8.08 -3.82
N THR A 60 15.03 -6.82 -3.51
CA THR A 60 15.87 -5.68 -3.86
C THR A 60 16.48 -5.12 -2.59
N TRP A 61 17.76 -5.27 -2.41
CA TRP A 61 18.45 -4.90 -1.17
C TRP A 61 18.86 -3.43 -1.08
N LYS A 62 18.79 -2.70 -2.21
CA LYS A 62 19.11 -1.28 -2.26
C LYS A 62 17.84 -0.45 -2.13
N PRO A 63 17.73 0.40 -1.12
CA PRO A 63 16.62 1.33 -1.04
C PRO A 63 16.71 2.37 -2.16
N MET A 64 15.58 2.64 -2.82
CA MET A 64 15.40 3.76 -3.71
C MET A 64 14.64 4.87 -2.98
N HIS A 65 15.20 6.07 -2.99
CA HIS A 65 14.58 7.26 -2.41
C HIS A 65 14.27 8.25 -3.52
N PHE A 66 13.01 8.60 -3.69
CA PHE A 66 12.57 9.63 -4.62
C PHE A 66 12.53 10.98 -3.91
N ILE A 67 13.17 11.96 -4.50
CA ILE A 67 13.13 13.36 -4.03
C ILE A 67 12.27 14.12 -5.02
N GLY A 68 11.08 14.53 -4.58
CA GLY A 68 10.09 15.18 -5.45
C GLY A 68 9.12 14.18 -6.08
N GLU A 69 9.01 14.19 -7.41
CA GLU A 69 8.05 13.35 -8.11
C GLU A 69 8.52 11.89 -8.21
N ILE A 70 7.61 10.94 -7.95
CA ILE A 70 7.89 9.50 -8.05
C ILE A 70 7.79 9.06 -9.51
N ASP A 71 8.89 8.53 -10.06
CA ASP A 71 8.89 7.87 -11.37
C ASP A 71 8.53 6.39 -11.21
N TRP A 72 7.27 6.07 -11.48
CA TRP A 72 6.73 4.72 -11.39
C TRP A 72 7.24 3.76 -12.48
N SER A 73 7.96 4.26 -13.47
CA SER A 73 8.55 3.50 -14.58
C SER A 73 10.05 3.24 -14.41
N LEU A 74 10.64 3.79 -13.36
CA LEU A 74 12.08 3.73 -13.12
C LEU A 74 12.57 2.28 -12.98
N ILE A 75 13.68 1.98 -13.67
CA ILE A 75 14.45 0.74 -13.54
C ILE A 75 15.81 1.11 -12.95
N PRO A 76 15.92 1.24 -11.62
CA PRO A 76 17.17 1.65 -11.01
C PRO A 76 18.23 0.58 -11.19
N TRP A 77 19.45 0.99 -11.48
CA TRP A 77 20.62 0.09 -11.64
C TRP A 77 20.45 -1.01 -12.69
N GLY A 78 19.48 -0.86 -13.62
CA GLY A 78 19.14 -1.91 -14.59
C GLY A 78 18.33 -3.07 -14.00
N ASP A 79 17.90 -2.96 -12.76
CA ASP A 79 17.14 -3.99 -12.03
C ASP A 79 15.65 -3.90 -12.35
N ARG A 80 15.17 -4.78 -13.22
CA ARG A 80 13.75 -4.88 -13.56
C ARG A 80 12.91 -5.44 -12.42
N GLU A 81 13.50 -6.23 -11.52
CA GLU A 81 12.75 -6.77 -10.37
C GLU A 81 12.30 -5.65 -9.45
N PHE A 82 13.12 -4.59 -9.25
CA PHE A 82 12.70 -3.41 -8.52
C PHE A 82 11.40 -2.83 -9.11
N LEU A 83 11.34 -2.64 -10.43
CA LEU A 83 10.16 -2.09 -11.10
C LEU A 83 8.91 -2.96 -10.87
N TRP A 84 9.05 -4.27 -10.94
CA TRP A 84 7.93 -5.18 -10.72
C TRP A 84 7.46 -5.18 -9.28
N GLN A 85 8.37 -5.24 -8.30
CA GLN A 85 8.03 -5.16 -6.88
C GLN A 85 7.40 -3.81 -6.53
N PHE A 86 7.93 -2.72 -7.07
CA PHE A 86 7.41 -1.37 -6.87
C PHE A 86 5.94 -1.26 -7.33
N ASN A 87 5.62 -1.78 -8.50
CA ASN A 87 4.27 -1.75 -9.06
C ASN A 87 3.36 -2.89 -8.55
N ARG A 88 3.85 -3.83 -7.73
CA ARG A 88 3.04 -4.74 -6.92
C ARG A 88 2.48 -4.08 -5.67
N HIS A 89 2.95 -2.88 -5.33
CA HIS A 89 2.46 -2.02 -4.25
C HIS A 89 2.45 -2.68 -2.87
N ARG A 90 3.43 -3.52 -2.53
CA ARG A 90 3.46 -4.24 -1.25
C ARG A 90 3.58 -3.33 -0.04
N PHE A 91 4.12 -2.12 -0.21
CA PHE A 91 4.16 -1.08 0.81
C PHE A 91 2.75 -0.54 1.18
N LEU A 92 1.76 -0.59 0.27
CA LEU A 92 0.40 -0.13 0.57
C LEU A 92 -0.30 -0.97 1.66
N PRO A 93 -0.29 -2.32 1.61
CA PRO A 93 -0.73 -3.13 2.75
C PRO A 93 -0.01 -2.76 4.06
N CYS A 94 1.30 -2.48 4.01
CA CYS A 94 2.04 -2.09 5.22
C CYS A 94 1.56 -0.75 5.78
N LEU A 95 1.28 0.25 4.94
CA LEU A 95 0.67 1.51 5.37
C LEU A 95 -0.70 1.30 6.03
N ALA A 96 -1.56 0.48 5.42
CA ALA A 96 -2.87 0.16 5.98
C ALA A 96 -2.77 -0.58 7.33
N GLN A 97 -1.86 -1.54 7.45
CA GLN A 97 -1.59 -2.27 8.68
C GLN A 97 -1.02 -1.35 9.76
N ALA A 98 -0.05 -0.50 9.41
CA ALA A 98 0.54 0.49 10.32
C ALA A 98 -0.51 1.46 10.86
N TYR A 99 -1.41 1.95 10.00
CA TYR A 99 -2.55 2.77 10.44
C TYR A 99 -3.44 2.01 11.44
N ARG A 100 -3.81 0.77 11.14
CA ARG A 100 -4.66 -0.05 12.02
C ARG A 100 -3.99 -0.37 13.35
N MET A 101 -2.67 -0.57 13.36
CA MET A 101 -1.91 -0.89 14.58
C MET A 101 -1.63 0.33 15.45
N THR A 102 -1.51 1.54 14.86
CA THR A 102 -1.00 2.72 15.58
C THR A 102 -2.00 3.86 15.68
N GLY A 103 -3.01 3.92 14.82
CA GLY A 103 -3.95 5.04 14.69
C GLY A 103 -3.34 6.33 14.14
N LYS A 104 -2.08 6.31 13.64
CA LYS A 104 -1.41 7.50 13.13
C LYS A 104 -1.90 7.84 11.72
N GLU A 105 -2.54 8.99 11.55
CA GLU A 105 -3.14 9.46 10.28
C GLU A 105 -2.12 9.54 9.14
N LYS A 106 -0.84 9.83 9.42
CA LYS A 106 0.21 9.88 8.39
C LYS A 106 0.23 8.66 7.46
N TYR A 107 -0.09 7.47 7.97
CA TYR A 107 -0.11 6.26 7.16
C TYR A 107 -1.31 6.21 6.20
N ALA A 108 -2.47 6.64 6.66
CA ALA A 108 -3.67 6.72 5.82
C ALA A 108 -3.52 7.80 4.74
N GLU A 109 -3.02 8.97 5.09
CA GLU A 109 -2.75 10.08 4.16
C GLU A 109 -1.75 9.66 3.07
N ASN A 110 -0.65 9.00 3.45
CA ASN A 110 0.34 8.53 2.48
C ASN A 110 -0.17 7.36 1.63
N TYR A 111 -1.02 6.49 2.18
CA TYR A 111 -1.71 5.48 1.38
C TYR A 111 -2.51 6.11 0.25
N VAL A 112 -3.31 7.14 0.57
CA VAL A 112 -4.12 7.88 -0.41
C VAL A 112 -3.22 8.58 -1.44
N ARG A 113 -2.23 9.33 -0.97
CA ARG A 113 -1.29 10.08 -1.81
C ARG A 113 -0.59 9.17 -2.83
N LEU A 114 -0.03 8.05 -2.40
CA LEU A 114 0.69 7.12 -3.27
C LEU A 114 -0.22 6.42 -4.28
N MET A 115 -1.44 6.07 -3.86
CA MET A 115 -2.44 5.51 -4.78
C MET A 115 -2.89 6.49 -5.84
N GLU A 116 -3.07 7.76 -5.48
CA GLU A 116 -3.43 8.83 -6.42
C GLU A 116 -2.29 9.08 -7.42
N ALA A 117 -1.08 9.30 -6.92
CA ALA A 117 0.09 9.54 -7.76
C ALA A 117 0.31 8.41 -8.77
N TRP A 118 0.16 7.15 -8.35
CA TRP A 118 0.25 6.01 -9.26
C TRP A 118 -0.92 5.95 -10.26
N SER A 119 -2.16 6.21 -9.81
CA SER A 119 -3.35 6.14 -10.67
C SER A 119 -3.30 7.20 -11.77
N ASP A 120 -2.87 8.40 -11.46
CA ASP A 120 -2.77 9.51 -12.42
C ASP A 120 -1.74 9.21 -13.53
N ARG A 121 -0.62 8.61 -13.17
CA ARG A 121 0.40 8.17 -14.14
C ARG A 121 -0.05 6.99 -14.99
N ALA A 122 -0.77 6.05 -14.42
CA ALA A 122 -1.35 4.93 -15.17
C ALA A 122 -2.39 5.41 -16.20
N GLU A 123 -3.05 6.54 -15.97
CA GLU A 123 -3.96 7.19 -16.93
C GLU A 123 -3.23 7.85 -18.10
N ALA A 124 -2.06 8.45 -17.84
CA ALA A 124 -1.25 9.12 -18.85
C ALA A 124 -0.69 8.15 -19.93
N GLY A 125 -1.00 6.86 -19.86
CA GLY A 125 -0.61 5.87 -20.87
C GLY A 125 0.83 5.40 -20.76
N GLU A 126 1.51 5.71 -19.66
CA GLU A 126 2.85 5.20 -19.40
C GLU A 126 2.84 3.65 -19.34
N ASN A 127 3.94 3.03 -19.74
CA ASN A 127 4.12 1.57 -19.89
C ASN A 127 3.84 0.74 -18.61
N ILE A 128 3.55 1.37 -17.50
CA ILE A 128 3.25 0.78 -16.18
C ILE A 128 2.12 -0.23 -16.27
N ALA A 129 1.01 0.14 -16.95
CA ALA A 129 -0.14 -0.74 -17.13
C ALA A 129 0.16 -2.00 -17.94
N ARG A 130 1.15 -1.97 -18.86
CA ARG A 130 1.57 -3.14 -19.63
C ARG A 130 2.43 -4.09 -18.80
N GLN A 131 3.19 -3.57 -17.85
CA GLN A 131 4.15 -4.34 -17.05
C GLN A 131 3.49 -5.03 -15.85
N CYS A 132 2.44 -4.42 -15.27
CA CYS A 132 1.70 -4.99 -14.12
C CYS A 132 0.54 -5.92 -14.51
N GLY A 133 0.33 -6.18 -15.81
CA GLY A 133 -0.84 -6.88 -16.31
C GLY A 133 -2.08 -5.97 -16.26
N ARG A 134 -2.56 -5.53 -17.44
CA ARG A 134 -3.66 -4.56 -17.60
C ARG A 134 -4.88 -4.79 -16.71
N HIS A 135 -5.19 -6.05 -16.41
CA HIS A 135 -6.38 -6.42 -15.66
C HIS A 135 -6.27 -6.08 -14.16
N ARG A 136 -5.09 -6.24 -13.54
CA ARG A 136 -4.88 -5.90 -12.13
C ARG A 136 -4.97 -4.39 -11.89
N CYS A 137 -4.30 -3.59 -12.72
CA CYS A 137 -4.34 -2.13 -12.61
C CYS A 137 -5.75 -1.56 -12.74
N LEU A 138 -6.54 -2.05 -13.69
CA LEU A 138 -7.92 -1.58 -13.92
C LEU A 138 -8.85 -1.95 -12.76
N LEU A 139 -8.70 -3.13 -12.16
CA LEU A 139 -9.49 -3.56 -11.00
C LEU A 139 -9.17 -2.73 -9.76
N TRP A 140 -7.89 -2.47 -9.49
CA TRP A 140 -7.44 -1.63 -8.37
C TRP A 140 -7.91 -0.18 -8.54
N ARG A 141 -7.80 0.40 -9.75
CA ARG A 141 -8.30 1.75 -10.06
C ARG A 141 -9.81 1.86 -9.84
N ARG A 142 -10.58 0.87 -10.29
CA ARG A 142 -12.03 0.86 -10.11
C ARG A 142 -12.42 0.77 -8.64
N ALA A 143 -11.78 -0.11 -7.90
CA ALA A 143 -11.97 -0.25 -6.47
C ALA A 143 -11.60 1.05 -5.72
N TRP A 144 -10.46 1.67 -6.08
CA TRP A 144 -10.00 2.92 -5.49
C TRP A 144 -10.99 4.08 -5.74
N ARG A 145 -11.44 4.29 -6.98
CA ARG A 145 -12.42 5.34 -7.30
C ARG A 145 -13.72 5.19 -6.50
N LEU A 146 -14.19 3.97 -6.35
CA LEU A 146 -15.40 3.69 -5.54
C LEU A 146 -15.17 3.99 -4.05
N THR A 147 -14.00 3.64 -3.53
CA THR A 147 -13.62 3.89 -2.13
C THR A 147 -13.42 5.38 -1.87
N LYS A 148 -12.71 6.10 -2.76
CA LYS A 148 -12.51 7.55 -2.67
C LYS A 148 -13.83 8.30 -2.70
N ALA A 149 -14.72 7.99 -3.64
CA ALA A 149 -16.03 8.64 -3.75
C ALA A 149 -16.92 8.42 -2.51
N SER A 150 -16.71 7.35 -1.76
CA SER A 150 -17.40 7.10 -0.49
C SER A 150 -16.74 7.82 0.70
N TRP A 151 -15.45 8.14 0.60
CA TRP A 151 -14.67 8.79 1.66
C TRP A 151 -14.86 10.32 1.63
N THR A 152 -14.77 10.95 0.44
CA THR A 152 -15.01 12.40 0.27
C THR A 152 -16.41 12.82 0.69
N ARG A 153 -17.44 12.03 0.38
CA ARG A 153 -18.83 12.32 0.84
C ARG A 153 -19.02 12.33 2.35
N ARG A 154 -18.06 11.91 3.15
CA ARG A 154 -18.14 11.88 4.62
C ARG A 154 -17.28 12.94 5.31
N SER A 155 -16.30 13.51 4.63
CA SER A 155 -15.55 14.65 5.14
C SER A 155 -16.33 15.95 4.99
N ASP A 156 -17.35 15.97 4.13
CA ASP A 156 -18.21 17.14 3.85
C ASP A 156 -19.53 17.11 4.65
N ALA A 157 -19.73 16.14 5.54
CA ALA A 157 -20.90 15.98 6.41
C ALA A 157 -20.53 16.11 7.89
#